data_bead82406e40931c09a8514f6230aed8
#
_entry.id   bead82406e40931c09a8514f6230aed8
#
_cell.length_a   1.000
_cell.length_b   1.000
_cell.length_c   1.000
_cell.angle_alpha   90.00
_cell.angle_beta   90.00
_cell.angle_gamma   90.00
#
_symmetry.space_group_name_H-M   'P 1'
#
loop_
_entity.id
_entity.type
_entity.pdbx_description
1 polymer ?
#
loop_
_entity_poly.entity_id
_entity_poly.type
_entity_poly.pdbx_seq_one_letter_code
_entity_poly.pdbx_strand_id
1 'polypeptide(L)'
;KRPRKPEIYVLCDISTSVSSAATFFLSVLHALHDSFRKLRSFVFIERISEVTHVFEDERDFRLISERITSEGGVADVSGYTDYGRVWREFLEDVSSDLGPRSTVIVLGDARTNGRPPAEDLFAKVAQRANRTFWLNPEPRLYWNYGDSVMSSYEPFCDGAFECWQTAHLENFVDIVATGRVDLRTGPAQTSRHRY
;
A
#
# COMPACT_ATOMS: atom_id res chain seq x y z
N LYS A 1 22.59 18.96 10.70
CA LYS A 1 22.28 17.52 10.54
C LYS A 1 21.48 17.36 9.24
N ARG A 2 21.97 16.56 8.27
CA ARG A 2 21.18 16.23 7.08
C ARG A 2 19.92 15.48 7.53
N PRO A 3 18.72 15.84 7.03
CA PRO A 3 17.51 15.08 7.33
C PRO A 3 17.74 13.64 6.83
N ARG A 4 17.53 12.67 7.72
CA ARG A 4 17.58 11.26 7.33
C ARG A 4 16.35 10.97 6.48
N LYS A 5 16.55 10.33 5.32
CA LYS A 5 15.47 9.98 4.40
C LYS A 5 14.44 9.07 5.07
N PRO A 6 13.16 9.23 4.77
CA PRO A 6 12.10 8.37 5.32
C PRO A 6 12.34 6.91 4.91
N GLU A 7 11.90 5.99 5.75
CA GLU A 7 11.82 4.57 5.46
C GLU A 7 10.42 4.27 4.94
N ILE A 8 10.32 3.71 3.75
CA ILE A 8 9.04 3.47 3.09
C ILE A 8 8.73 1.97 3.09
N TYR A 9 7.52 1.64 3.48
CA TYR A 9 6.94 0.30 3.45
C TYR A 9 5.75 0.32 2.50
N VAL A 10 5.78 -0.50 1.47
CA VAL A 10 4.68 -0.60 0.51
C VAL A 10 4.07 -1.99 0.58
N LEU A 11 2.76 -2.05 0.78
CA LEU A 11 1.98 -3.28 0.77
C LEU A 11 1.08 -3.27 -0.46
N CYS A 12 1.23 -4.23 -1.35
CA CYS A 12 0.55 -4.29 -2.63
C CYS A 12 -0.38 -5.51 -2.70
N ASP A 13 -1.66 -5.26 -2.83
CA ASP A 13 -2.67 -6.28 -3.13
C ASP A 13 -2.51 -6.74 -4.59
N ILE A 14 -2.27 -8.03 -4.78
CA ILE A 14 -2.16 -8.67 -6.09
C ILE A 14 -3.24 -9.74 -6.30
N SER A 15 -4.33 -9.64 -5.58
CA SER A 15 -5.50 -10.52 -5.68
C SER A 15 -6.22 -10.41 -7.03
N THR A 16 -7.15 -11.33 -7.27
CA THR A 16 -7.92 -11.35 -8.51
C THR A 16 -8.84 -10.15 -8.69
N SER A 17 -9.32 -9.55 -7.60
CA SER A 17 -10.15 -8.33 -7.65
C SER A 17 -9.40 -7.13 -8.23
N VAL A 18 -8.07 -7.07 -8.01
CA VAL A 18 -7.17 -6.05 -8.58
C VAL A 18 -6.39 -6.56 -9.80
N SER A 19 -6.71 -7.72 -10.36
CA SER A 19 -5.91 -8.36 -11.42
C SER A 19 -5.67 -7.47 -12.65
N SER A 20 -6.65 -6.65 -13.04
CA SER A 20 -6.49 -5.65 -14.11
C SER A 20 -5.58 -4.49 -13.70
N ALA A 21 -5.46 -4.21 -12.42
CA ALA A 21 -4.60 -3.17 -11.86
C ALA A 21 -3.26 -3.72 -11.35
N ALA A 22 -3.11 -5.04 -11.20
CA ALA A 22 -1.90 -5.65 -10.62
C ALA A 22 -0.63 -5.27 -11.38
N THR A 23 -0.66 -5.32 -12.72
CA THR A 23 0.46 -4.88 -13.55
C THR A 23 0.78 -3.39 -13.34
N PHE A 24 -0.25 -2.54 -13.23
CA PHE A 24 -0.08 -1.14 -12.92
C PHE A 24 0.51 -0.95 -11.52
N PHE A 25 0.02 -1.67 -10.52
CA PHE A 25 0.55 -1.61 -9.15
C PHE A 25 2.01 -2.08 -9.07
N LEU A 26 2.39 -3.12 -9.80
CA LEU A 26 3.79 -3.54 -9.87
C LEU A 26 4.66 -2.46 -10.55
N SER A 27 4.13 -1.74 -11.54
CA SER A 27 4.83 -0.60 -12.13
C SER A 27 4.96 0.57 -11.16
N VAL A 28 3.97 0.78 -10.30
CA VAL A 28 4.04 1.75 -9.19
C VAL A 28 5.15 1.38 -8.21
N LEU A 29 5.22 0.11 -7.79
CA LEU A 29 6.29 -0.39 -6.94
C LEU A 29 7.67 -0.17 -7.55
N HIS A 30 7.82 -0.50 -8.83
CA HIS A 30 9.07 -0.30 -9.56
C HIS A 30 9.49 1.19 -9.56
N ALA A 31 8.58 2.10 -9.89
CA ALA A 31 8.82 3.54 -9.87
C ALA A 31 9.19 4.07 -8.46
N LEU A 32 8.58 3.52 -7.42
CA LEU A 32 8.91 3.86 -6.04
C LEU A 32 10.31 3.37 -5.66
N HIS A 33 10.72 2.17 -6.08
CA HIS A 33 12.08 1.66 -5.88
C HIS A 33 13.13 2.53 -6.58
N ASP A 34 12.85 3.02 -7.77
CA ASP A 34 13.74 3.95 -8.47
C ASP A 34 13.84 5.31 -7.77
N SER A 35 12.79 5.75 -7.11
CA SER A 35 12.70 7.08 -6.48
C SER A 35 13.25 7.10 -5.04
N PHE A 36 13.20 5.98 -4.32
CA PHE A 36 13.49 5.93 -2.89
C PHE A 36 14.53 4.85 -2.55
N ARG A 37 15.56 5.22 -1.79
CA ARG A 37 16.67 4.30 -1.45
C ARG A 37 16.38 3.32 -0.32
N LYS A 38 15.41 3.62 0.54
CA LYS A 38 15.02 2.80 1.68
C LYS A 38 13.56 2.44 1.55
N LEU A 39 13.29 1.45 0.75
CA LEU A 39 11.94 0.97 0.49
C LEU A 39 11.91 -0.54 0.70
N ARG A 40 10.96 -0.99 1.53
CA ARG A 40 10.61 -2.41 1.68
C ARG A 40 9.26 -2.64 1.03
N SER A 41 9.18 -3.64 0.17
CA SER A 41 7.99 -3.98 -0.59
C SER A 41 7.44 -5.33 -0.22
N PHE A 42 6.15 -5.36 -0.02
CA PHE A 42 5.37 -6.54 0.32
C PHE A 42 4.24 -6.70 -0.70
N VAL A 43 4.00 -7.92 -1.11
CA VAL A 43 2.81 -8.29 -1.88
C VAL A 43 1.94 -9.22 -1.06
N PHE A 44 0.64 -9.20 -1.32
CA PHE A 44 -0.28 -10.07 -0.60
C PHE A 44 -1.51 -10.45 -1.42
N ILE A 45 -2.09 -11.57 -1.06
CA ILE A 45 -3.48 -11.96 -1.29
C ILE A 45 -4.02 -12.40 0.06
N GLU A 46 -3.93 -13.67 0.41
CA GLU A 46 -4.31 -14.18 1.73
C GLU A 46 -3.20 -13.97 2.78
N ARG A 47 -1.94 -14.02 2.35
CA ARG A 47 -0.75 -13.84 3.18
C ARG A 47 0.16 -12.78 2.61
N ILE A 48 0.97 -12.20 3.48
CA ILE A 48 1.98 -11.22 3.08
C ILE A 48 3.32 -11.91 2.74
N SER A 49 4.00 -11.39 1.71
CA SER A 49 5.34 -11.82 1.31
C SER A 49 6.21 -10.62 1.01
N GLU A 50 7.39 -10.53 1.62
CA GLU A 50 8.36 -9.49 1.28
C GLU A 50 9.06 -9.81 -0.04
N VAL A 51 9.04 -8.85 -0.95
CA VAL A 51 9.61 -8.95 -2.31
C VAL A 51 10.65 -7.86 -2.61
N THR A 52 11.17 -7.21 -1.58
CA THR A 52 12.17 -6.14 -1.70
C THR A 52 13.38 -6.58 -2.55
N HIS A 53 13.89 -7.78 -2.30
CA HIS A 53 15.04 -8.35 -3.01
C HIS A 53 14.81 -8.49 -4.52
N VAL A 54 13.57 -8.74 -4.95
CA VAL A 54 13.26 -8.88 -6.38
C VAL A 54 13.56 -7.58 -7.14
N PHE A 55 13.23 -6.43 -6.53
CA PHE A 55 13.50 -5.10 -7.12
C PHE A 55 14.95 -4.66 -6.97
N GLU A 56 15.69 -5.23 -6.03
CA GLU A 56 17.12 -4.97 -5.86
C GLU A 56 17.97 -5.73 -6.86
N ASP A 57 17.57 -6.97 -7.17
CA ASP A 57 18.30 -7.90 -8.02
C ASP A 57 17.99 -7.73 -9.51
N GLU A 58 16.80 -7.25 -9.86
CA GLU A 58 16.28 -7.22 -11.22
C GLU A 58 15.86 -5.80 -11.60
N ARG A 59 16.08 -5.44 -12.88
CA ARG A 59 15.70 -4.13 -13.45
C ARG A 59 14.65 -4.26 -14.56
N ASP A 60 14.57 -5.41 -15.19
CA ASP A 60 13.54 -5.67 -16.20
C ASP A 60 12.19 -5.90 -15.53
N PHE A 61 11.26 -4.99 -15.78
CA PHE A 61 9.91 -5.04 -15.19
C PHE A 61 9.17 -6.34 -15.47
N ARG A 62 9.35 -6.94 -16.65
CA ARG A 62 8.71 -8.21 -16.98
C ARG A 62 9.24 -9.34 -16.11
N LEU A 63 10.57 -9.41 -15.92
CA LEU A 63 11.20 -10.41 -15.06
C LEU A 63 10.84 -10.19 -13.59
N ILE A 64 10.75 -8.94 -13.13
CA ILE A 64 10.25 -8.60 -11.80
C ILE A 64 8.83 -9.16 -11.61
N SER A 65 7.93 -8.92 -12.55
CA SER A 65 6.54 -9.39 -12.49
C SER A 65 6.45 -10.92 -12.46
N GLU A 66 7.23 -11.62 -13.28
CA GLU A 66 7.32 -13.08 -13.30
C GLU A 66 7.85 -13.64 -11.98
N ARG A 67 8.91 -13.05 -11.43
CA ARG A 67 9.49 -13.46 -10.14
C ARG A 67 8.52 -13.23 -8.97
N ILE A 68 7.86 -12.08 -8.90
CA ILE A 68 6.88 -11.81 -7.84
C ILE A 68 5.75 -12.84 -7.89
N THR A 69 5.27 -13.20 -9.08
CA THR A 69 4.22 -14.21 -9.24
C THR A 69 4.69 -15.60 -8.77
N SER A 70 5.94 -15.97 -9.05
CA SER A 70 6.48 -17.29 -8.70
C SER A 70 6.98 -17.37 -7.26
N GLU A 71 7.65 -16.32 -6.74
CA GLU A 71 8.31 -16.31 -5.43
C GLU A 71 7.38 -15.82 -4.31
N GLY A 72 6.41 -14.96 -4.64
CA GLY A 72 5.50 -14.35 -3.67
C GLY A 72 4.50 -15.29 -3.00
N GLY A 73 4.61 -16.62 -3.22
CA GLY A 73 3.67 -17.61 -2.68
C GLY A 73 2.26 -17.47 -3.24
N VAL A 74 2.11 -16.77 -4.35
CA VAL A 74 0.82 -16.40 -4.96
C VAL A 74 0.21 -17.55 -5.75
N ALA A 75 1.03 -18.53 -6.13
CA ALA A 75 0.59 -19.63 -7.00
C ALA A 75 -0.39 -20.62 -6.33
N ASP A 76 -0.44 -20.66 -5.00
CA ASP A 76 -1.23 -21.63 -4.23
C ASP A 76 -2.51 -21.04 -3.61
N VAL A 77 -2.96 -19.85 -4.03
CA VAL A 77 -3.92 -19.08 -3.27
C VAL A 77 -5.32 -19.20 -3.85
N SER A 78 -6.28 -19.47 -2.97
CA SER A 78 -7.72 -19.51 -3.25
C SER A 78 -8.32 -18.20 -3.79
N GLY A 79 -7.49 -17.17 -3.97
CA GLY A 79 -7.85 -15.90 -4.59
C GLY A 79 -8.57 -14.89 -3.69
N TYR A 80 -8.80 -15.22 -2.42
CA TYR A 80 -9.55 -14.36 -1.50
C TYR A 80 -8.61 -13.57 -0.59
N THR A 81 -8.65 -12.25 -0.69
CA THR A 81 -7.85 -11.35 0.16
C THR A 81 -8.31 -11.41 1.61
N ASP A 82 -7.34 -11.50 2.52
CA ASP A 82 -7.55 -11.42 3.97
C ASP A 82 -6.73 -10.26 4.57
N TYR A 83 -7.27 -9.06 4.48
CA TYR A 83 -6.63 -7.87 5.03
C TYR A 83 -6.34 -7.98 6.53
N GLY A 84 -7.22 -8.61 7.30
CA GLY A 84 -7.01 -8.78 8.74
C GLY A 84 -5.79 -9.62 9.05
N ARG A 85 -5.55 -10.68 8.28
CA ARG A 85 -4.35 -11.50 8.37
C ARG A 85 -3.10 -10.73 7.91
N VAL A 86 -3.21 -9.98 6.81
CA VAL A 86 -2.12 -9.14 6.27
C VAL A 86 -1.63 -8.15 7.31
N TRP A 87 -2.55 -7.43 8.01
CA TRP A 87 -2.14 -6.48 9.05
C TRP A 87 -1.44 -7.16 10.21
N ARG A 88 -1.91 -8.35 10.62
CA ARG A 88 -1.30 -9.11 11.69
C ARG A 88 0.12 -9.55 11.32
N GLU A 89 0.28 -10.23 10.18
CA GLU A 89 1.56 -10.71 9.69
C GLU A 89 2.53 -9.53 9.46
N PHE A 90 2.06 -8.43 8.88
CA PHE A 90 2.89 -7.23 8.69
C PHE A 90 3.38 -6.65 10.02
N LEU A 91 2.52 -6.56 11.03
CA LEU A 91 2.94 -6.10 12.36
C LEU A 91 3.93 -7.06 13.02
N GLU A 92 3.78 -8.37 12.84
CA GLU A 92 4.72 -9.38 13.35
C GLU A 92 6.10 -9.17 12.70
N ASP A 93 6.16 -8.95 11.38
CA ASP A 93 7.40 -8.85 10.63
C ASP A 93 8.15 -7.52 10.85
N VAL A 94 7.43 -6.40 11.00
CA VAL A 94 8.05 -5.07 10.95
C VAL A 94 7.78 -4.19 12.16
N SER A 95 7.11 -4.68 13.21
CA SER A 95 6.70 -3.80 14.31
C SER A 95 7.85 -3.13 15.06
N SER A 96 9.04 -3.77 15.10
CA SER A 96 10.25 -3.19 15.68
C SER A 96 10.87 -2.08 14.81
N ASP A 97 10.60 -2.10 13.51
CA ASP A 97 11.20 -1.21 12.52
C ASP A 97 10.32 0.00 12.24
N LEU A 98 9.00 -0.14 12.44
CA LEU A 98 8.06 0.97 12.29
C LEU A 98 8.28 2.05 13.36
N GLY A 99 8.41 3.28 12.93
CA GLY A 99 8.67 4.40 13.83
C GLY A 99 8.38 5.76 13.23
N PRO A 100 8.78 6.83 13.94
CA PRO A 100 8.47 8.22 13.56
C PRO A 100 9.04 8.69 12.22
N ARG A 101 9.76 7.83 11.51
CA ARG A 101 10.31 8.11 10.18
C ARG A 101 9.74 7.20 9.10
N SER A 102 8.90 6.26 9.49
CA SER A 102 8.31 5.29 8.59
C SER A 102 7.11 5.90 7.86
N THR A 103 7.02 5.66 6.57
CA THR A 103 5.84 5.92 5.76
C THR A 103 5.31 4.58 5.27
N VAL A 104 4.04 4.30 5.51
CA VAL A 104 3.37 3.10 5.02
C VAL A 104 2.45 3.48 3.85
N ILE A 105 2.55 2.75 2.76
CA ILE A 105 1.73 2.94 1.56
C ILE A 105 1.04 1.61 1.26
N VAL A 106 -0.28 1.63 1.16
CA VAL A 106 -1.09 0.47 0.79
C VAL A 106 -1.63 0.67 -0.62
N LEU A 107 -1.43 -0.32 -1.48
CA LEU A 107 -1.99 -0.40 -2.82
C LEU A 107 -3.05 -1.50 -2.81
N GLY A 108 -4.35 -1.15 -2.90
CA GLY A 108 -5.41 -2.15 -2.86
C GLY A 108 -6.81 -1.55 -2.91
N ASP A 109 -7.80 -2.39 -3.25
CA ASP A 109 -9.20 -2.00 -3.39
C ASP A 109 -10.02 -2.09 -2.08
N ALA A 110 -9.37 -2.55 -0.99
CA ALA A 110 -10.00 -2.79 0.31
C ALA A 110 -11.15 -3.80 0.27
N ARG A 111 -11.14 -4.79 -0.66
CA ARG A 111 -12.15 -5.84 -0.73
C ARG A 111 -11.76 -7.01 0.16
N THR A 112 -12.57 -7.25 1.18
CA THR A 112 -12.26 -8.26 2.21
C THR A 112 -12.90 -9.62 1.94
N ASN A 113 -13.70 -9.75 0.90
CA ASN A 113 -14.48 -10.97 0.60
C ASN A 113 -15.37 -11.40 1.79
N GLY A 114 -15.93 -10.42 2.51
CA GLY A 114 -16.75 -10.65 3.69
C GLY A 114 -15.99 -11.05 4.96
N ARG A 115 -14.66 -11.06 4.93
CA ARG A 115 -13.82 -11.28 6.13
C ARG A 115 -13.76 -10.00 6.97
N PRO A 116 -13.55 -10.12 8.30
CA PRO A 116 -13.39 -8.94 9.16
C PRO A 116 -12.21 -8.05 8.69
N PRO A 117 -12.39 -6.74 8.59
CA PRO A 117 -11.34 -5.82 8.15
C PRO A 117 -10.18 -5.69 9.14
N ALA A 118 -10.38 -6.07 10.42
CA ALA A 118 -9.42 -5.90 11.49
C ALA A 118 -8.83 -4.47 11.53
N GLU A 119 -9.70 -3.49 11.50
CA GLU A 119 -9.37 -2.06 11.49
C GLU A 119 -8.50 -1.64 12.69
N ASP A 120 -8.65 -2.32 13.83
CA ASP A 120 -7.83 -2.12 15.01
C ASP A 120 -6.36 -2.49 14.78
N LEU A 121 -6.08 -3.50 13.96
CA LEU A 121 -4.72 -3.85 13.57
C LEU A 121 -4.14 -2.81 12.58
N PHE A 122 -4.93 -2.38 11.61
CA PHE A 122 -4.50 -1.31 10.71
C PHE A 122 -4.27 0.01 11.47
N ALA A 123 -5.12 0.33 12.44
CA ALA A 123 -4.91 1.48 13.32
C ALA A 123 -3.56 1.42 14.05
N LYS A 124 -3.15 0.23 14.52
CA LYS A 124 -1.82 0.03 15.14
C LYS A 124 -0.68 0.29 14.16
N VAL A 125 -0.82 -0.15 12.90
CA VAL A 125 0.15 0.17 11.83
C VAL A 125 0.27 1.69 11.67
N ALA A 126 -0.86 2.37 11.51
CA ALA A 126 -0.92 3.80 11.31
C ALA A 126 -0.41 4.61 12.52
N GLN A 127 -0.63 4.14 13.75
CA GLN A 127 -0.13 4.79 14.97
C GLN A 127 1.39 4.71 15.12
N ARG A 128 2.00 3.61 14.65
CA ARG A 128 3.46 3.43 14.71
C ARG A 128 4.19 4.16 13.60
N ALA A 129 3.59 4.24 12.42
CA ALA A 129 4.13 4.98 11.29
C ALA A 129 4.00 6.50 11.49
N ASN A 130 4.91 7.26 10.87
CA ASN A 130 4.80 8.72 10.79
C ASN A 130 3.67 9.15 9.85
N ARG A 131 3.56 8.46 8.72
CA ARG A 131 2.52 8.68 7.71
C ARG A 131 2.00 7.36 7.17
N THR A 132 0.71 7.34 6.82
CA THR A 132 0.05 6.20 6.21
C THR A 132 -0.80 6.68 5.05
N PHE A 133 -0.58 6.11 3.86
CA PHE A 133 -1.31 6.44 2.65
C PHE A 133 -1.98 5.20 2.07
N TRP A 134 -3.12 5.42 1.42
CA TRP A 134 -3.81 4.37 0.67
C TRP A 134 -4.00 4.80 -0.78
N LEU A 135 -3.60 3.94 -1.71
CA LEU A 135 -3.81 4.09 -3.14
C LEU A 135 -4.80 3.02 -3.60
N ASN A 136 -5.99 3.45 -4.00
CA ASN A 136 -7.05 2.55 -4.42
C ASN A 136 -7.17 2.57 -5.96
N PRO A 137 -7.17 1.38 -6.63
CA PRO A 137 -7.26 1.29 -8.09
C PRO A 137 -8.65 1.61 -8.65
N GLU A 138 -9.64 1.78 -7.77
CA GLU A 138 -11.01 2.09 -8.16
C GLU A 138 -11.32 3.58 -7.99
N PRO A 139 -12.18 4.15 -8.83
CA PRO A 139 -12.77 5.45 -8.59
C PRO A 139 -13.47 5.50 -7.23
N ARG A 140 -13.38 6.65 -6.55
CA ARG A 140 -13.91 6.84 -5.20
C ARG A 140 -15.41 6.50 -5.07
N LEU A 141 -16.16 6.61 -6.16
CA LEU A 141 -17.56 6.24 -6.22
C LEU A 141 -17.81 4.76 -5.84
N TYR A 142 -16.84 3.88 -6.08
CA TYR A 142 -16.95 2.45 -5.80
C TYR A 142 -16.40 2.05 -4.43
N TRP A 143 -15.75 2.97 -3.71
CA TRP A 143 -15.28 2.72 -2.37
C TRP A 143 -16.47 2.45 -1.44
N ASN A 144 -16.35 1.42 -0.62
CA ASN A 144 -17.44 0.95 0.25
C ASN A 144 -18.67 0.37 -0.50
N TYR A 145 -18.51 0.04 -1.77
CA TYR A 145 -19.54 -0.67 -2.51
C TYR A 145 -19.22 -2.18 -2.56
N GLY A 146 -20.25 -3.02 -2.32
CA GLY A 146 -20.07 -4.46 -2.24
C GLY A 146 -19.30 -4.87 -0.98
N ASP A 147 -18.19 -5.56 -1.17
CA ASP A 147 -17.28 -6.03 -0.12
C ASP A 147 -16.06 -5.13 0.13
N SER A 148 -16.00 -3.99 -0.53
CA SER A 148 -14.99 -2.97 -0.24
C SER A 148 -15.30 -2.27 1.08
N VAL A 149 -14.31 -2.21 1.97
CA VAL A 149 -14.44 -1.66 3.33
C VAL A 149 -13.50 -0.47 3.55
N MET A 150 -13.35 0.37 2.54
CA MET A 150 -12.42 1.51 2.58
C MET A 150 -12.70 2.44 3.77
N SER A 151 -13.96 2.58 4.19
CA SER A 151 -14.37 3.34 5.38
C SER A 151 -13.76 2.82 6.70
N SER A 152 -13.36 1.55 6.76
CA SER A 152 -12.67 0.98 7.92
C SER A 152 -11.19 1.40 8.01
N TYR A 153 -10.58 1.80 6.90
CA TYR A 153 -9.16 2.12 6.84
C TYR A 153 -8.88 3.60 6.64
N GLU A 154 -9.69 4.28 5.84
CA GLU A 154 -9.49 5.70 5.48
C GLU A 154 -9.33 6.63 6.70
N PRO A 155 -10.05 6.45 7.84
CA PRO A 155 -9.89 7.32 9.01
C PRO A 155 -8.49 7.30 9.64
N PHE A 156 -7.72 6.23 9.39
CA PHE A 156 -6.35 6.08 9.91
C PHE A 156 -5.29 6.51 8.92
N CYS A 157 -5.65 6.85 7.67
CA CYS A 157 -4.74 7.32 6.66
C CYS A 157 -4.52 8.84 6.74
N ASP A 158 -3.30 9.28 6.47
CA ASP A 158 -3.00 10.70 6.23
C ASP A 158 -3.52 11.16 4.86
N GLY A 159 -3.78 10.21 3.95
CA GLY A 159 -4.47 10.43 2.69
C GLY A 159 -4.84 9.11 2.02
N ALA A 160 -6.00 9.10 1.36
CA ALA A 160 -6.46 8.03 0.52
C ALA A 160 -6.77 8.59 -0.88
N PHE A 161 -6.19 8.00 -1.90
CA PHE A 161 -6.20 8.51 -3.27
C PHE A 161 -6.67 7.46 -4.26
N GLU A 162 -7.38 7.89 -5.29
CA GLU A 162 -7.56 7.09 -6.49
C GLU A 162 -6.22 6.89 -7.18
N CYS A 163 -5.91 5.67 -7.63
CA CYS A 163 -4.66 5.37 -8.31
C CYS A 163 -4.85 4.29 -9.38
N TRP A 164 -5.39 4.70 -10.54
CA TRP A 164 -5.67 3.82 -11.67
C TRP A 164 -5.09 4.33 -13.01
N GLN A 165 -4.31 5.43 -12.96
CA GLN A 165 -3.58 5.98 -14.12
C GLN A 165 -2.28 6.66 -13.67
N THR A 166 -1.33 6.80 -14.61
CA THR A 166 0.01 7.33 -14.34
C THR A 166 0.01 8.71 -13.69
N ALA A 167 -0.90 9.60 -14.11
CA ALA A 167 -1.00 10.94 -13.52
C ALA A 167 -1.33 10.91 -12.02
N HIS A 168 -2.12 9.94 -11.56
CA HIS A 168 -2.41 9.76 -10.13
C HIS A 168 -1.14 9.35 -9.36
N LEU A 169 -0.31 8.48 -9.95
CA LEU A 169 0.95 8.07 -9.36
C LEU A 169 1.95 9.22 -9.28
N GLU A 170 2.11 9.99 -10.35
CA GLU A 170 3.01 11.15 -10.39
C GLU A 170 2.66 12.16 -9.28
N ASN A 171 1.37 12.51 -9.17
CA ASN A 171 0.89 13.35 -8.08
C ASN A 171 1.19 12.77 -6.69
N PHE A 172 1.02 11.47 -6.51
CA PHE A 172 1.28 10.83 -5.23
C PHE A 172 2.77 10.82 -4.88
N VAL A 173 3.65 10.51 -5.84
CA VAL A 173 5.11 10.55 -5.66
C VAL A 173 5.56 11.94 -5.23
N ASP A 174 5.02 12.99 -5.85
CA ASP A 174 5.30 14.38 -5.46
C ASP A 174 4.85 14.70 -4.03
N ILE A 175 3.69 14.21 -3.61
CA ILE A 175 3.19 14.35 -2.23
C ILE A 175 4.15 13.71 -1.24
N VAL A 176 4.59 12.48 -1.51
CA VAL A 176 5.50 11.75 -0.61
C VAL A 176 6.88 12.40 -0.58
N ALA A 177 7.40 12.81 -1.74
CA ALA A 177 8.73 13.40 -1.88
C ALA A 177 8.83 14.80 -1.23
N THR A 178 7.80 15.64 -1.40
CA THR A 178 7.80 17.03 -0.91
C THR A 178 7.23 17.18 0.49
N GLY A 179 6.51 16.18 0.97
CA GLY A 179 5.75 16.25 2.22
C GLY A 179 4.58 17.23 2.18
N ARG A 180 4.23 17.76 1.01
CA ARG A 180 3.11 18.69 0.81
C ARG A 180 1.94 17.91 0.23
N VAL A 181 0.86 17.84 1.00
CA VAL A 181 -0.43 17.42 0.46
C VAL A 181 -1.07 18.68 -0.15
N ASP A 182 -1.12 18.77 -1.47
CA ASP A 182 -1.83 19.85 -2.14
C ASP A 182 -3.33 19.57 -2.08
N LEU A 183 -4.03 20.29 -1.18
CA LEU A 183 -5.46 20.14 -0.92
C LEU A 183 -6.35 20.56 -2.10
N ARG A 184 -5.77 20.97 -3.23
CA ARG A 184 -6.52 21.53 -4.37
C ARG A 184 -7.06 20.54 -5.38
N THR A 185 -6.70 19.25 -5.27
CA THR A 185 -7.04 18.24 -6.28
C THR A 185 -7.86 17.05 -5.78
N GLY A 186 -8.40 17.08 -4.56
CA GLY A 186 -9.24 16.00 -4.01
C GLY A 186 -10.43 16.50 -3.23
N PRO A 187 -11.59 15.78 -3.23
CA PRO A 187 -12.69 16.08 -2.33
C PRO A 187 -12.28 15.90 -0.87
N ALA A 188 -12.80 16.77 -0.03
CA ALA A 188 -12.58 17.00 1.40
C ALA A 188 -11.81 15.92 2.18
N GLN A 189 -10.60 16.28 2.62
CA GLN A 189 -9.87 15.56 3.64
C GLN A 189 -10.46 15.84 5.03
N THR A 190 -10.81 14.78 5.75
CA THR A 190 -11.04 14.89 7.18
C THR A 190 -9.69 14.95 7.88
N SER A 191 -9.37 16.11 8.44
CA SER A 191 -8.16 16.30 9.26
C SER A 191 -8.24 15.45 10.53
N ARG A 192 -7.19 14.68 10.82
CA ARG A 192 -7.01 14.04 12.13
C ARG A 192 -6.94 15.11 13.22
N HIS A 193 -7.88 15.09 14.15
CA HIS A 193 -7.65 15.70 15.45
C HIS A 193 -6.75 14.74 16.25
N ARG A 194 -5.53 15.19 16.52
CA ARG A 194 -4.67 14.58 17.54
C ARG A 194 -5.24 14.97 18.90
N TYR A 195 -5.67 14.01 19.67
CA TYR A 195 -5.82 14.10 21.11
C TYR A 195 -4.54 13.62 21.78
#